data_b59a909537e1c73e6662cb7aa2897777
#
_entry.id   b59a909537e1c73e6662cb7aa2897777
#
_cell.length_a   1.000
_cell.length_b   1.000
_cell.length_c   1.000
_cell.angle_alpha   90.00
_cell.angle_beta   90.00
_cell.angle_gamma   90.00
#
_symmetry.space_group_name_H-M   'P 1'
#
loop_
_entity.id
_entity.type
_entity.pdbx_description
1 polymer ?
#
loop_
_entity_poly.entity_id
_entity_poly.type
_entity_poly.pdbx_seq_one_letter_code
_entity_poly.pdbx_strand_id
1 'polypeptide(L)'
;MQDDTENLTVRALSKEVGLSSAALYRHFFSLDYLLIVASIRFLDSYLKDYGVMLRVHGNLFVSYFDGWKLFNHYAFMRPKIFYRLFWGKENKYFADAVTDYFSAFPVSQQDIYPDYFYSMLNCSDITQRDHMILQEANTASPLLTPEQIQYFGRTNSLISKGLLEEAIGQDEAASFRLKQECNQYIWQNLCHIPALDALLHDRL
;
A
#
# COMPACT_ATOMS: atom_id res chain seq x y z
N MET A 1 2.81 -10.47 -17.80
CA MET A 1 3.92 -9.58 -18.21
C MET A 1 4.98 -9.73 -17.14
N GLN A 2 6.08 -10.43 -17.44
CA GLN A 2 7.21 -10.56 -16.52
C GLN A 2 7.77 -9.15 -16.24
N ASP A 3 7.96 -8.84 -14.96
CA ASP A 3 8.51 -7.55 -14.53
C ASP A 3 10.04 -7.55 -14.71
N ASP A 4 10.49 -7.24 -15.92
CA ASP A 4 11.89 -7.30 -16.37
C ASP A 4 12.70 -6.06 -15.93
N THR A 5 12.34 -5.47 -14.77
CA THR A 5 13.00 -4.25 -14.28
C THR A 5 14.41 -4.48 -13.72
N GLU A 6 14.87 -5.72 -13.55
CA GLU A 6 16.20 -6.03 -13.02
C GLU A 6 17.32 -5.62 -13.98
N ASN A 7 17.07 -5.67 -15.28
CA ASN A 7 18.02 -5.27 -16.33
C ASN A 7 17.69 -3.90 -16.95
N LEU A 8 16.73 -3.18 -16.38
CA LEU A 8 16.34 -1.88 -16.91
C LEU A 8 17.46 -0.87 -16.67
N THR A 9 17.96 -0.29 -17.73
CA THR A 9 18.94 0.81 -17.69
C THR A 9 18.34 2.08 -18.27
N VAL A 10 18.80 3.25 -17.80
CA VAL A 10 18.38 4.53 -18.36
C VAL A 10 18.61 4.58 -19.87
N ARG A 11 19.68 3.95 -20.38
CA ARG A 11 19.98 3.88 -21.82
C ARG A 11 18.95 3.06 -22.59
N ALA A 12 18.56 1.90 -22.06
CA ALA A 12 17.53 1.06 -22.69
C ALA A 12 16.17 1.78 -22.71
N LEU A 13 15.80 2.38 -21.59
CA LEU A 13 14.56 3.15 -21.48
C LEU A 13 14.55 4.37 -22.41
N SER A 14 15.65 5.13 -22.46
CA SER A 14 15.80 6.29 -23.35
C SER A 14 15.57 5.90 -24.81
N LYS A 15 16.15 4.78 -25.23
CA LYS A 15 16.00 4.25 -26.59
C LYS A 15 14.54 3.89 -26.89
N GLU A 16 13.86 3.23 -25.92
CA GLU A 16 12.47 2.79 -26.07
C GLU A 16 11.50 3.97 -26.21
N VAL A 17 11.68 5.02 -25.40
CA VAL A 17 10.81 6.21 -25.43
C VAL A 17 11.26 7.28 -26.43
N GLY A 18 12.32 7.05 -27.21
CA GLY A 18 12.82 7.99 -28.21
C GLY A 18 13.45 9.26 -27.63
N LEU A 19 13.93 9.22 -26.38
CA LEU A 19 14.58 10.34 -25.71
C LEU A 19 16.08 10.07 -25.52
N SER A 20 16.86 11.15 -25.31
CA SER A 20 18.24 10.98 -24.86
C SER A 20 18.30 10.68 -23.35
N SER A 21 19.34 9.97 -22.90
CA SER A 21 19.55 9.76 -21.46
C SER A 21 19.68 11.10 -20.70
N ALA A 22 20.27 12.12 -21.31
CA ALA A 22 20.35 13.45 -20.74
C ALA A 22 18.96 14.13 -20.61
N ALA A 23 18.03 13.84 -21.51
CA ALA A 23 16.66 14.32 -21.40
C ALA A 23 15.91 13.65 -20.25
N LEU A 24 16.09 12.35 -20.05
CA LEU A 24 15.52 11.65 -18.90
C LEU A 24 16.07 12.18 -17.56
N TYR A 25 17.38 12.39 -17.46
CA TYR A 25 18.00 12.92 -16.24
C TYR A 25 17.64 14.38 -15.92
N ARG A 26 17.08 15.13 -16.85
CA ARG A 26 16.49 16.46 -16.56
C ARG A 26 15.17 16.38 -15.79
N HIS A 27 14.43 15.28 -15.93
CA HIS A 27 13.15 15.06 -15.28
C HIS A 27 13.29 14.14 -14.04
N PHE A 28 14.20 13.18 -14.09
CA PHE A 28 14.37 12.19 -13.02
C PHE A 28 15.86 12.11 -12.64
N PHE A 29 16.19 12.52 -11.43
CA PHE A 29 17.59 12.57 -10.98
C PHE A 29 18.27 11.19 -10.87
N SER A 30 17.50 10.09 -10.86
CA SER A 30 18.01 8.71 -10.88
C SER A 30 17.02 7.74 -11.49
N LEU A 31 17.50 6.53 -11.88
CA LEU A 31 16.64 5.44 -12.32
C LEU A 31 15.73 4.95 -11.17
N ASP A 32 16.24 4.85 -9.96
CA ASP A 32 15.49 4.45 -8.79
C ASP A 32 14.30 5.40 -8.54
N TYR A 33 14.52 6.71 -8.70
CA TYR A 33 13.45 7.71 -8.60
C TYR A 33 12.41 7.57 -9.70
N LEU A 34 12.84 7.41 -10.93
CA LEU A 34 11.94 7.19 -12.07
C LEU A 34 11.09 5.92 -11.85
N LEU A 35 11.69 4.84 -11.35
CA LEU A 35 10.99 3.60 -11.09
C LEU A 35 9.93 3.75 -10.00
N ILE A 36 10.19 4.52 -8.93
CA ILE A 36 9.18 4.72 -7.89
C ILE A 36 8.05 5.64 -8.38
N VAL A 37 8.34 6.71 -9.12
CA VAL A 37 7.30 7.57 -9.73
C VAL A 37 6.41 6.74 -10.67
N ALA A 38 7.00 5.91 -11.53
CA ALA A 38 6.25 5.02 -12.41
C ALA A 38 5.41 3.97 -11.63
N SER A 39 5.89 3.55 -10.45
CA SER A 39 5.21 2.60 -9.59
C SER A 39 3.98 3.19 -8.91
N ILE A 40 3.94 4.50 -8.65
CA ILE A 40 2.78 5.21 -8.06
C ILE A 40 1.52 4.99 -8.89
N ARG A 41 1.63 4.88 -10.21
CA ARG A 41 0.50 4.58 -11.11
C ARG A 41 -0.31 3.36 -10.67
N PHE A 42 0.34 2.35 -10.09
CA PHE A 42 -0.33 1.12 -9.66
C PHE A 42 -1.11 1.28 -8.35
N LEU A 43 -0.93 2.40 -7.65
CA LEU A 43 -1.75 2.76 -6.49
C LEU A 43 -3.09 3.39 -6.89
N ASP A 44 -3.25 3.90 -8.11
CA ASP A 44 -4.43 4.67 -8.52
C ASP A 44 -5.74 3.88 -8.31
N SER A 45 -5.80 2.63 -8.79
CA SER A 45 -6.97 1.77 -8.59
C SER A 45 -7.18 1.42 -7.11
N TYR A 46 -6.10 1.09 -6.39
CA TYR A 46 -6.16 0.83 -4.96
C TYR A 46 -6.74 2.03 -4.18
N LEU A 47 -6.27 3.23 -4.48
CA LEU A 47 -6.72 4.45 -3.81
C LEU A 47 -8.19 4.77 -4.08
N LYS A 48 -8.65 4.56 -5.31
CA LYS A 48 -10.06 4.72 -5.68
C LYS A 48 -10.96 3.75 -4.92
N ASP A 49 -10.61 2.47 -4.93
CA ASP A 49 -11.39 1.45 -4.24
C ASP A 49 -11.36 1.64 -2.72
N TYR A 50 -10.22 2.06 -2.17
CA TYR A 50 -10.09 2.38 -0.75
C TYR A 50 -10.99 3.56 -0.37
N GLY A 51 -11.03 4.62 -1.17
CA GLY A 51 -11.93 5.76 -0.97
C GLY A 51 -13.40 5.38 -1.04
N VAL A 52 -13.80 4.47 -1.95
CA VAL A 52 -15.16 3.92 -2.01
C VAL A 52 -15.47 3.12 -0.73
N MET A 53 -14.56 2.26 -0.31
CA MET A 53 -14.69 1.43 0.89
C MET A 53 -14.93 2.31 2.14
N LEU A 54 -14.17 3.37 2.32
CA LEU A 54 -14.30 4.27 3.47
C LEU A 54 -15.67 4.98 3.53
N ARG A 55 -16.30 5.22 2.38
CA ARG A 55 -17.64 5.85 2.32
C ARG A 55 -18.77 4.89 2.67
N VAL A 56 -18.55 3.60 2.49
CA VAL A 56 -19.59 2.56 2.69
C VAL A 56 -19.59 2.02 4.12
N HIS A 57 -18.43 1.94 4.76
CA HIS A 57 -18.31 1.35 6.09
C HIS A 57 -18.58 2.36 7.21
N GLY A 58 -19.59 2.04 8.04
CA GLY A 58 -19.91 2.84 9.23
C GLY A 58 -19.00 2.60 10.45
N ASN A 59 -18.15 1.56 10.41
CA ASN A 59 -17.25 1.21 11.51
C ASN A 59 -15.80 1.17 11.04
N LEU A 60 -14.96 1.99 11.66
CA LEU A 60 -13.56 2.18 11.23
C LEU A 60 -12.67 0.97 11.52
N PHE A 61 -12.94 0.13 12.52
CA PHE A 61 -12.19 -1.12 12.73
C PHE A 61 -12.49 -2.15 11.63
N VAL A 62 -13.73 -2.17 11.15
CA VAL A 62 -14.09 -3.00 9.98
C VAL A 62 -13.41 -2.47 8.74
N SER A 63 -13.44 -1.15 8.52
CA SER A 63 -12.72 -0.50 7.43
C SER A 63 -11.21 -0.76 7.49
N TYR A 64 -10.65 -0.83 8.69
CA TYR A 64 -9.24 -1.17 8.89
C TYR A 64 -8.91 -2.58 8.37
N PHE A 65 -9.69 -3.59 8.74
CA PHE A 65 -9.46 -4.96 8.26
C PHE A 65 -9.71 -5.09 6.75
N ASP A 66 -10.81 -4.52 6.25
CA ASP A 66 -11.10 -4.53 4.82
C ASP A 66 -10.06 -3.72 4.03
N GLY A 67 -9.49 -2.68 4.62
CA GLY A 67 -8.35 -1.94 4.07
C GLY A 67 -7.11 -2.81 3.87
N TRP A 68 -6.79 -3.69 4.83
CA TRP A 68 -5.72 -4.67 4.69
C TRP A 68 -6.02 -5.69 3.59
N LYS A 69 -7.25 -6.22 3.52
CA LYS A 69 -7.66 -7.13 2.44
C LYS A 69 -7.53 -6.48 1.07
N LEU A 70 -7.95 -5.22 0.96
CA LEU A 70 -7.85 -4.46 -0.27
C LEU A 70 -6.40 -4.17 -0.64
N PHE A 71 -5.57 -3.74 0.32
CA PHE A 71 -4.14 -3.56 0.12
C PHE A 71 -3.48 -4.86 -0.38
N ASN A 72 -3.72 -5.97 0.30
CA ASN A 72 -3.18 -7.28 -0.07
C ASN A 72 -3.69 -7.75 -1.44
N HIS A 73 -4.94 -7.42 -1.82
CA HIS A 73 -5.44 -7.73 -3.16
C HIS A 73 -4.56 -7.10 -4.25
N TYR A 74 -4.27 -5.80 -4.14
CA TYR A 74 -3.44 -5.10 -5.12
C TYR A 74 -1.96 -5.46 -5.00
N ALA A 75 -1.46 -5.61 -3.79
CA ALA A 75 -0.05 -5.91 -3.53
C ALA A 75 0.36 -7.27 -4.10
N PHE A 76 -0.42 -8.31 -3.84
CA PHE A 76 -0.11 -9.67 -4.32
C PHE A 76 -0.39 -9.88 -5.82
N MET A 77 -1.12 -8.99 -6.47
CA MET A 77 -1.18 -8.94 -7.93
C MET A 77 0.12 -8.45 -8.56
N ARG A 78 0.90 -7.63 -7.83
CA ARG A 78 2.15 -7.02 -8.31
C ARG A 78 3.19 -6.92 -7.18
N PRO A 79 3.65 -8.08 -6.64
CA PRO A 79 4.42 -8.13 -5.40
C PRO A 79 5.67 -7.24 -5.44
N LYS A 80 6.44 -7.30 -6.53
CA LYS A 80 7.68 -6.54 -6.69
C LYS A 80 7.44 -5.02 -6.70
N ILE A 81 6.34 -4.56 -7.32
CA ILE A 81 6.00 -3.13 -7.37
C ILE A 81 5.60 -2.63 -6.00
N PHE A 82 4.68 -3.32 -5.31
CA PHE A 82 4.23 -2.92 -3.99
C PHE A 82 5.32 -3.05 -2.93
N TYR A 83 6.17 -4.08 -3.02
CA TYR A 83 7.33 -4.19 -2.15
C TYR A 83 8.29 -3.00 -2.32
N ARG A 84 8.59 -2.59 -3.57
CA ARG A 84 9.40 -1.40 -3.88
C ARG A 84 8.80 -0.13 -3.28
N LEU A 85 7.49 0.07 -3.43
CA LEU A 85 6.81 1.26 -2.93
C LEU A 85 6.87 1.38 -1.42
N PHE A 86 6.70 0.28 -0.68
CA PHE A 86 6.49 0.34 0.76
C PHE A 86 7.66 -0.14 1.61
N TRP A 87 8.52 -1.01 1.08
CA TRP A 87 9.64 -1.62 1.82
C TRP A 87 10.97 -1.66 1.09
N GLY A 88 10.99 -1.35 -0.20
CA GLY A 88 12.21 -1.28 -1.00
C GLY A 88 13.10 -0.11 -0.60
N LYS A 89 14.35 -0.15 -1.04
CA LYS A 89 15.32 0.94 -0.82
C LYS A 89 14.89 2.27 -1.44
N GLU A 90 14.03 2.21 -2.45
CA GLU A 90 13.47 3.35 -3.16
C GLU A 90 12.36 4.06 -2.37
N ASN A 91 11.81 3.43 -1.33
CA ASN A 91 10.73 3.97 -0.50
C ASN A 91 11.05 5.37 0.08
N LYS A 92 12.33 5.66 0.33
CA LYS A 92 12.79 7.00 0.75
C LYS A 92 12.35 8.14 -0.18
N TYR A 93 12.02 7.84 -1.42
CA TYR A 93 11.55 8.80 -2.42
C TYR A 93 10.02 8.82 -2.56
N PHE A 94 9.30 8.05 -1.77
CA PHE A 94 7.86 7.83 -1.96
C PHE A 94 7.06 9.13 -1.92
N ALA A 95 7.28 9.99 -0.91
CA ALA A 95 6.53 11.24 -0.76
C ALA A 95 6.74 12.20 -1.94
N ASP A 96 7.99 12.35 -2.38
CA ASP A 96 8.32 13.18 -3.55
C ASP A 96 7.69 12.59 -4.83
N ALA A 97 7.78 11.26 -4.99
CA ALA A 97 7.21 10.56 -6.14
C ALA A 97 5.68 10.66 -6.21
N VAL A 98 4.98 10.61 -5.07
CA VAL A 98 3.53 10.84 -4.96
C VAL A 98 3.20 12.26 -5.40
N THR A 99 3.95 13.25 -4.90
CA THR A 99 3.75 14.65 -5.24
C THR A 99 3.95 14.90 -6.74
N ASP A 100 5.03 14.40 -7.32
CA ASP A 100 5.33 14.57 -8.74
C ASP A 100 4.30 13.86 -9.64
N TYR A 101 3.92 12.63 -9.26
CA TYR A 101 2.94 11.86 -10.02
C TYR A 101 1.58 12.57 -10.06
N PHE A 102 1.02 12.98 -8.91
CA PHE A 102 -0.27 13.63 -8.85
C PHE A 102 -0.26 15.09 -9.33
N SER A 103 0.90 15.73 -9.39
CA SER A 103 1.06 17.01 -10.10
C SER A 103 0.92 16.84 -11.60
N ALA A 104 1.45 15.76 -12.18
CA ALA A 104 1.34 15.43 -13.60
C ALA A 104 -0.01 14.79 -13.96
N PHE A 105 -0.60 14.02 -13.05
CA PHE A 105 -1.86 13.28 -13.20
C PHE A 105 -2.81 13.59 -12.04
N PRO A 106 -3.46 14.77 -12.03
CA PRO A 106 -4.33 15.18 -10.92
C PRO A 106 -5.47 14.19 -10.69
N VAL A 107 -5.74 13.88 -9.43
CA VAL A 107 -6.93 13.11 -9.02
C VAL A 107 -8.17 13.92 -9.39
N SER A 108 -9.20 13.25 -9.92
CA SER A 108 -10.45 13.92 -10.29
C SER A 108 -11.05 14.63 -9.08
N GLN A 109 -11.55 15.87 -9.26
CA GLN A 109 -12.25 16.63 -8.20
C GLN A 109 -13.49 15.92 -7.63
N GLN A 110 -13.95 14.84 -8.27
CA GLN A 110 -15.07 14.01 -7.78
C GLN A 110 -14.64 13.01 -6.69
N ASP A 111 -13.33 12.79 -6.53
CA ASP A 111 -12.76 11.88 -5.54
C ASP A 111 -12.35 12.65 -4.29
N ILE A 112 -13.34 13.10 -3.49
CA ILE A 112 -13.08 13.71 -2.19
C ILE A 112 -12.85 12.59 -1.17
N TYR A 113 -11.62 12.53 -0.66
CA TYR A 113 -11.22 11.60 0.40
C TYR A 113 -11.18 12.32 1.75
N PRO A 114 -11.34 11.61 2.89
CA PRO A 114 -11.12 12.19 4.22
C PRO A 114 -9.70 12.73 4.39
N ASP A 115 -9.51 13.77 5.23
CA ASP A 115 -8.20 14.41 5.44
C ASP A 115 -7.10 13.44 5.87
N TYR A 116 -7.42 12.44 6.69
CA TYR A 116 -6.45 11.42 7.11
C TYR A 116 -5.94 10.57 5.94
N PHE A 117 -6.72 10.42 4.87
CA PHE A 117 -6.31 9.72 3.66
C PHE A 117 -5.16 10.44 2.95
N TYR A 118 -5.22 11.77 2.85
CA TYR A 118 -4.12 12.55 2.26
C TYR A 118 -2.87 12.51 3.14
N SER A 119 -3.03 12.54 4.46
CA SER A 119 -1.91 12.35 5.39
C SER A 119 -1.27 10.99 5.24
N MET A 120 -2.08 9.95 5.04
CA MET A 120 -1.63 8.59 4.79
C MET A 120 -0.88 8.47 3.45
N LEU A 121 -1.31 9.14 2.39
CA LEU A 121 -0.63 9.12 1.08
C LEU A 121 0.79 9.69 1.16
N ASN A 122 1.01 10.70 1.98
CA ASN A 122 2.33 11.33 2.14
C ASN A 122 3.25 10.58 3.10
N CYS A 123 2.74 9.55 3.80
CA CYS A 123 3.54 8.75 4.71
C CYS A 123 4.18 7.56 3.97
N SER A 124 5.50 7.51 3.93
CA SER A 124 6.25 6.40 3.31
C SER A 124 6.28 5.14 4.16
N ASP A 125 6.05 5.24 5.47
CA ASP A 125 6.08 4.12 6.41
C ASP A 125 4.70 3.49 6.56
N ILE A 126 4.54 2.26 6.08
CA ILE A 126 3.28 1.52 6.16
C ILE A 126 2.89 1.22 7.60
N THR A 127 3.85 1.02 8.50
CA THR A 127 3.58 0.83 9.94
C THR A 127 2.97 2.08 10.55
N GLN A 128 3.50 3.25 10.19
CA GLN A 128 2.95 4.53 10.64
C GLN A 128 1.57 4.80 10.06
N ARG A 129 1.33 4.48 8.79
CA ARG A 129 -0.01 4.55 8.17
C ARG A 129 -1.02 3.70 8.92
N ASP A 130 -0.66 2.46 9.19
CA ASP A 130 -1.49 1.51 9.91
C ASP A 130 -1.84 2.00 11.30
N HIS A 131 -0.84 2.54 12.01
CA HIS A 131 -1.02 3.17 13.31
C HIS A 131 -2.01 4.35 13.27
N MET A 132 -1.90 5.23 12.27
CA MET A 132 -2.81 6.38 12.10
C MET A 132 -4.26 5.94 11.92
N ILE A 133 -4.52 4.92 11.10
CA ILE A 133 -5.88 4.41 10.86
C ILE A 133 -6.45 3.78 12.13
N LEU A 134 -5.66 2.95 12.82
CA LEU A 134 -6.08 2.33 14.09
C LEU A 134 -6.34 3.37 15.18
N GLN A 135 -5.54 4.42 15.25
CA GLN A 135 -5.73 5.50 16.21
C GLN A 135 -7.02 6.28 15.93
N GLU A 136 -7.32 6.54 14.65
CA GLU A 136 -8.58 7.17 14.26
C GLU A 136 -9.78 6.29 14.61
N ALA A 137 -9.72 4.99 14.30
CA ALA A 137 -10.75 4.03 14.67
C ALA A 137 -10.96 3.96 16.19
N ASN A 138 -9.87 3.97 16.97
CA ASN A 138 -9.93 3.91 18.43
C ASN A 138 -10.41 5.22 19.06
N THR A 139 -10.19 6.36 18.40
CA THR A 139 -10.75 7.66 18.85
C THR A 139 -12.27 7.67 18.70
N ALA A 140 -12.79 7.11 17.61
CA ALA A 140 -14.22 7.00 17.36
C ALA A 140 -14.90 5.96 18.28
N SER A 141 -14.21 4.86 18.59
CA SER A 141 -14.71 3.76 19.44
C SER A 141 -13.53 3.14 20.22
N PRO A 142 -13.31 3.54 21.48
CA PRO A 142 -12.16 3.08 22.27
C PRO A 142 -12.25 1.58 22.61
N LEU A 143 -11.52 0.76 21.85
CA LEU A 143 -11.46 -0.71 22.03
C LEU A 143 -10.04 -1.21 22.30
N LEU A 144 -9.03 -0.39 22.00
CA LEU A 144 -7.62 -0.78 22.08
C LEU A 144 -6.84 0.13 23.02
N THR A 145 -5.83 -0.44 23.70
CA THR A 145 -4.82 0.36 24.39
C THR A 145 -3.79 0.92 23.39
N PRO A 146 -3.03 1.98 23.76
CA PRO A 146 -1.95 2.49 22.91
C PRO A 146 -0.91 1.42 22.53
N GLU A 147 -0.59 0.51 23.44
CA GLU A 147 0.34 -0.60 23.21
C GLU A 147 -0.22 -1.60 22.19
N GLN A 148 -1.51 -1.88 22.23
CA GLN A 148 -2.19 -2.75 21.25
C GLN A 148 -2.21 -2.10 19.86
N ILE A 149 -2.43 -0.79 19.77
CA ILE A 149 -2.37 -0.05 18.49
C ILE A 149 -0.97 -0.17 17.89
N GLN A 150 0.08 0.06 18.69
CA GLN A 150 1.47 -0.11 18.25
C GLN A 150 1.76 -1.56 17.80
N TYR A 151 1.31 -2.53 18.59
CA TYR A 151 1.50 -3.94 18.29
C TYR A 151 0.88 -4.32 16.95
N PHE A 152 -0.39 -3.98 16.71
CA PHE A 152 -1.08 -4.32 15.47
C PHE A 152 -0.45 -3.63 14.27
N GLY A 153 -0.19 -2.32 14.33
CA GLY A 153 0.43 -1.59 13.25
C GLY A 153 1.77 -2.18 12.85
N ARG A 154 2.58 -2.59 13.84
CA ARG A 154 3.87 -3.22 13.58
C ARG A 154 3.72 -4.64 13.04
N THR A 155 2.91 -5.46 13.69
CA THR A 155 2.79 -6.89 13.38
C THR A 155 2.15 -7.13 12.03
N ASN A 156 1.05 -6.44 11.71
CA ASN A 156 0.36 -6.57 10.43
C ASN A 156 1.24 -6.12 9.26
N SER A 157 2.00 -5.03 9.44
CA SER A 157 3.00 -4.59 8.46
C SER A 157 4.09 -5.64 8.22
N LEU A 158 4.59 -6.31 9.29
CA LEU A 158 5.61 -7.36 9.18
C LEU A 158 5.06 -8.64 8.52
N ILE A 159 3.82 -9.04 8.84
CA ILE A 159 3.14 -10.16 8.19
C ILE A 159 3.02 -9.90 6.69
N SER A 160 2.47 -8.74 6.32
CA SER A 160 2.29 -8.39 4.92
C SER A 160 3.62 -8.28 4.17
N LYS A 161 4.63 -7.66 4.79
CA LYS A 161 5.98 -7.56 4.22
C LYS A 161 6.57 -8.93 3.91
N GLY A 162 6.58 -9.84 4.89
CA GLY A 162 7.24 -11.15 4.77
C GLY A 162 6.59 -11.99 3.66
N LEU A 163 5.26 -12.09 3.67
CA LEU A 163 4.54 -12.88 2.68
C LEU A 163 4.56 -12.23 1.28
N LEU A 164 4.56 -10.90 1.20
CA LEU A 164 4.70 -10.21 -0.08
C LEU A 164 6.10 -10.40 -0.68
N GLU A 165 7.16 -10.38 0.15
CA GLU A 165 8.53 -10.66 -0.28
C GLU A 165 8.65 -12.09 -0.83
N GLU A 166 8.03 -13.08 -0.17
CA GLU A 166 7.95 -14.45 -0.64
C GLU A 166 7.21 -14.59 -1.97
N ALA A 167 6.19 -13.75 -2.22
CA ALA A 167 5.44 -13.77 -3.46
C ALA A 167 6.21 -13.21 -4.68
N ILE A 168 7.36 -12.53 -4.46
CA ILE A 168 8.17 -11.99 -5.55
C ILE A 168 8.76 -13.14 -6.36
N GLY A 169 8.47 -13.15 -7.67
CA GLY A 169 8.94 -14.19 -8.59
C GLY A 169 8.10 -15.46 -8.60
N GLN A 170 7.07 -15.56 -7.78
CA GLN A 170 6.12 -16.68 -7.80
C GLN A 170 5.09 -16.53 -8.94
N ASP A 171 4.45 -17.65 -9.27
CA ASP A 171 3.30 -17.64 -10.17
C ASP A 171 2.04 -17.03 -9.51
N GLU A 172 1.01 -16.79 -10.31
CA GLU A 172 -0.24 -16.18 -9.85
C GLU A 172 -0.95 -17.05 -8.80
N ALA A 173 -0.92 -18.37 -8.94
CA ALA A 173 -1.57 -19.29 -8.02
C ALA A 173 -0.86 -19.29 -6.64
N ALA A 174 0.47 -19.28 -6.63
CA ALA A 174 1.26 -19.17 -5.39
C ALA A 174 1.06 -17.80 -4.72
N SER A 175 1.11 -16.72 -5.50
CA SER A 175 0.84 -15.37 -5.00
C SER A 175 -0.57 -15.24 -4.40
N PHE A 176 -1.57 -15.87 -5.04
CA PHE A 176 -2.93 -15.91 -4.51
C PHE A 176 -3.01 -16.64 -3.17
N ARG A 177 -2.34 -17.80 -3.01
CA ARG A 177 -2.30 -18.53 -1.73
C ARG A 177 -1.65 -17.70 -0.62
N LEU A 178 -0.51 -17.07 -0.90
CA LEU A 178 0.18 -16.19 0.05
C LEU A 178 -0.68 -14.98 0.47
N LYS A 179 -1.45 -14.42 -0.47
CA LYS A 179 -2.44 -13.38 -0.16
C LYS A 179 -3.50 -13.86 0.84
N GLN A 180 -4.06 -15.06 0.63
CA GLN A 180 -5.07 -15.62 1.52
C GLN A 180 -4.49 -15.89 2.91
N GLU A 181 -3.28 -16.43 2.96
CA GLU A 181 -2.55 -16.64 4.21
C GLU A 181 -2.27 -15.31 4.95
N CYS A 182 -1.85 -14.27 4.23
CA CYS A 182 -1.64 -12.95 4.79
C CYS A 182 -2.93 -12.39 5.42
N ASN A 183 -4.04 -12.45 4.71
CA ASN A 183 -5.34 -12.01 5.22
C ASN A 183 -5.78 -12.82 6.44
N GLN A 184 -5.53 -14.13 6.44
CA GLN A 184 -5.86 -15.01 7.57
C GLN A 184 -5.02 -14.66 8.81
N TYR A 185 -3.73 -14.42 8.67
CA TYR A 185 -2.86 -14.06 9.79
C TYR A 185 -3.23 -12.71 10.39
N ILE A 186 -3.53 -11.71 9.55
CA ILE A 186 -4.00 -10.41 10.03
C ILE A 186 -5.34 -10.55 10.76
N TRP A 187 -6.28 -11.32 10.20
CA TRP A 187 -7.54 -11.65 10.85
C TRP A 187 -7.35 -12.29 12.22
N GLN A 188 -6.58 -13.37 12.29
CA GLN A 188 -6.30 -14.08 13.54
C GLN A 188 -5.62 -13.16 14.57
N ASN A 189 -4.70 -12.30 14.12
CA ASN A 189 -4.04 -11.34 14.99
C ASN A 189 -5.04 -10.36 15.62
N LEU A 190 -5.99 -9.84 14.86
CA LEU A 190 -7.03 -8.93 15.36
C LEU A 190 -8.03 -9.63 16.29
N CYS A 191 -8.42 -10.86 15.98
CA CYS A 191 -9.36 -11.65 16.78
C CYS A 191 -8.83 -12.08 18.15
N HIS A 192 -7.54 -11.84 18.46
CA HIS A 192 -7.02 -11.98 19.82
C HIS A 192 -7.64 -10.98 20.82
N ILE A 193 -8.24 -9.91 20.33
CA ILE A 193 -8.97 -8.95 21.17
C ILE A 193 -10.46 -9.28 21.09
N PRO A 194 -11.10 -9.72 22.18
CA PRO A 194 -12.49 -10.18 22.17
C PRO A 194 -13.50 -9.16 21.61
N ALA A 195 -13.27 -7.86 21.85
CA ALA A 195 -14.12 -6.80 21.33
C ALA A 195 -14.00 -6.65 19.79
N LEU A 196 -12.81 -6.84 19.22
CA LEU A 196 -12.61 -6.85 17.77
C LEU A 196 -13.12 -8.16 17.15
N ASP A 197 -12.91 -9.29 17.83
CA ASP A 197 -13.42 -10.59 17.39
C ASP A 197 -14.95 -10.56 17.22
N ALA A 198 -15.68 -10.12 18.23
CA ALA A 198 -17.13 -9.95 18.15
C ALA A 198 -17.55 -9.03 16.99
N LEU A 199 -16.90 -7.87 16.86
CA LEU A 199 -17.20 -6.89 15.84
C LEU A 199 -16.96 -7.41 14.41
N LEU A 200 -15.92 -8.22 14.22
CA LEU A 200 -15.53 -8.73 12.91
C LEU A 200 -16.37 -9.96 12.51
N HIS A 201 -16.80 -10.81 13.48
CA HIS A 201 -17.64 -11.98 13.22
C HIS A 201 -19.09 -11.64 12.92
N ASP A 202 -19.64 -10.56 13.46
CA ASP A 202 -21.02 -10.12 13.17
C ASP A 202 -21.29 -9.81 11.68
N ARG A 203 -20.26 -9.94 10.82
CA ARG A 203 -20.33 -9.69 9.36
C ARG A 203 -20.10 -10.93 8.48
N LEU A 204 -19.83 -12.09 9.07
CA LEU A 204 -19.76 -13.37 8.35
C LEU A 204 -21.12 -14.00 8.26
#